data_7f1c6529e33e472a99d80e1db7a3cb6b
#
_entry.id   7f1c6529e33e472a99d80e1db7a3cb6b
#
_cell.length_a   1.000
_cell.length_b   1.000
_cell.length_c   1.000
_cell.angle_alpha   90.00
_cell.angle_beta   90.00
_cell.angle_gamma   90.00
#
_symmetry.space_group_name_H-M   'P 1'
#
loop_
_entity.id
_entity.type
_entity.pdbx_description
1 polymer ?
#
loop_
_entity_poly.entity_id
_entity_poly.type
_entity_poly.pdbx_seq_one_letter_code
_entity_poly.pdbx_strand_id
1 'polypeptide(L)'
;MVQAMDQAEQTAKQLDEIHKLASRHITSKIDQIFESYRRDHGLTEDEAARVLANVKDLSDIRELKLALQNTTDSEEIRQLLILLDSAPYASRIEKYEALQREVDNLPARLYKAENEASRAFYDEFIPDAYYHSIFDLQQQSGVGFAFNRIDPEEIRVIQQTPWLGANYSERIWGNTQALANELQKQLAVSLLTGRSAHETAEVINAQFGKGSYNSRRLVRTEASHFHAEMEALAYEEAEVERYRLVAVLDLRTSSVCREHDGEVYLVSERVKGKNYPPLHPWCRTVTIALDDDEWLAKATRSARDPVTGKTIQVPASMTYKDWYEKYVKPKYKADNLDIWKIERADNQYEKYKSILGDKAPKSLEDYIDLKYNDKEGYEQLQDRARWIKAKFPSEKSFNGHFEKHGHEFPSLTKEEYQKLASELIASPIDENILGYETEGGRRVRYDKAANIIVIGQRNKNNQVRLNTMLKPDDGEEYYRDNYLRDFPD
;
A
#
# COMPACT_ATOMS: atom_id res chain seq x y z
N MET A 1 6.85 -6.95 24.66
CA MET A 1 6.67 -6.83 23.19
C MET A 1 5.40 -6.07 22.75
N VAL A 2 4.15 -6.37 23.19
CA VAL A 2 2.94 -5.63 22.75
C VAL A 2 3.08 -4.14 23.09
N GLN A 3 3.39 -3.83 24.35
CA GLN A 3 3.59 -2.44 24.82
C GLN A 3 4.74 -1.75 24.05
N ALA A 4 5.85 -2.45 23.80
CA ALA A 4 6.97 -1.99 23.00
C ALA A 4 6.57 -1.62 21.58
N MET A 5 5.72 -2.44 20.94
CA MET A 5 5.21 -2.15 19.61
C MET A 5 4.20 -0.99 19.59
N ASP A 6 3.45 -0.78 20.66
CA ASP A 6 2.53 0.37 20.80
C ASP A 6 3.30 1.69 20.95
N GLN A 7 4.41 1.70 21.68
CA GLN A 7 5.31 2.86 21.77
C GLN A 7 5.97 3.16 20.42
N ALA A 8 6.48 2.15 19.72
CA ALA A 8 7.03 2.29 18.37
C ALA A 8 5.98 2.81 17.37
N GLU A 9 4.71 2.44 17.55
CA GLU A 9 3.61 2.93 16.71
C GLU A 9 3.28 4.41 16.97
N GLN A 10 3.44 4.90 18.19
CA GLN A 10 3.29 6.33 18.49
C GLN A 10 4.39 7.15 17.80
N THR A 11 5.64 6.69 17.85
CA THR A 11 6.75 7.31 17.13
C THR A 11 6.52 7.25 15.62
N ALA A 12 6.04 6.13 15.08
CA ALA A 12 5.70 6.02 13.67
C ALA A 12 4.65 7.05 13.22
N LYS A 13 3.67 7.38 14.07
CA LYS A 13 2.70 8.46 13.78
C LYS A 13 3.36 9.84 13.75
N GLN A 14 4.35 10.11 14.60
CA GLN A 14 5.12 11.34 14.54
C GLN A 14 5.92 11.43 13.22
N LEU A 15 6.53 10.34 12.79
CA LEU A 15 7.23 10.26 11.50
C LEU A 15 6.26 10.48 10.32
N ASP A 16 5.05 9.93 10.37
CA ASP A 16 3.99 10.20 9.38
C ASP A 16 3.67 11.70 9.27
N GLU A 17 3.57 12.41 10.40
CA GLU A 17 3.31 13.87 10.39
C GLU A 17 4.51 14.66 9.83
N ILE A 18 5.74 14.25 10.11
CA ILE A 18 6.95 14.84 9.51
C ILE A 18 6.88 14.75 7.97
N HIS A 19 6.56 13.57 7.44
CA HIS A 19 6.41 13.36 5.99
C HIS A 19 5.24 14.16 5.40
N LYS A 20 4.11 14.26 6.08
CA LYS A 20 2.96 15.07 5.65
C LYS A 20 3.29 16.55 5.61
N LEU A 21 4.01 17.07 6.59
CA LEU A 21 4.45 18.46 6.62
C LEU A 21 5.42 18.76 5.47
N ALA A 22 6.39 17.87 5.23
CA ALA A 22 7.31 17.98 4.12
C ALA A 22 6.59 17.91 2.77
N SER A 23 5.62 17.01 2.61
CA SER A 23 4.77 16.89 1.43
C SER A 23 3.99 18.18 1.16
N ARG A 24 3.32 18.74 2.18
CA ARG A 24 2.59 20.03 2.07
C ARG A 24 3.51 21.18 1.67
N HIS A 25 4.72 21.23 2.22
CA HIS A 25 5.70 22.24 1.86
C HIS A 25 6.05 22.17 0.38
N ILE A 26 6.43 21.01 -0.12
CA ILE A 26 6.79 20.82 -1.55
C ILE A 26 5.58 21.08 -2.45
N THR A 27 4.39 20.60 -2.10
CA THR A 27 3.16 20.87 -2.87
C THR A 27 2.86 22.37 -2.95
N SER A 28 2.97 23.10 -1.83
CA SER A 28 2.80 24.56 -1.81
C SER A 28 3.83 25.28 -2.69
N LYS A 29 5.08 24.78 -2.76
CA LYS A 29 6.10 25.31 -3.66
C LYS A 29 5.79 25.03 -5.13
N ILE A 30 5.26 23.86 -5.44
CA ILE A 30 4.79 23.53 -6.78
C ILE A 30 3.72 24.55 -7.22
N ASP A 31 2.69 24.76 -6.39
CA ASP A 31 1.62 25.71 -6.68
C ASP A 31 2.16 27.14 -6.88
N GLN A 32 3.04 27.62 -5.97
CA GLN A 32 3.65 28.94 -6.06
C GLN A 32 4.45 29.13 -7.36
N ILE A 33 5.26 28.15 -7.74
CA ILE A 33 6.10 28.21 -8.95
C ILE A 33 5.23 28.19 -10.21
N PHE A 34 4.17 27.39 -10.24
CA PHE A 34 3.25 27.32 -11.36
C PHE A 34 2.42 28.61 -11.51
N GLU A 35 1.98 29.20 -10.39
CA GLU A 35 1.23 30.46 -10.38
C GLU A 35 2.11 31.69 -10.73
N SER A 36 3.37 31.72 -10.28
CA SER A 36 4.31 32.77 -10.67
C SER A 36 4.51 32.77 -12.19
N TYR A 37 4.74 31.61 -12.77
CA TYR A 37 4.88 31.46 -14.22
C TYR A 37 3.66 31.96 -14.99
N ARG A 38 2.44 31.61 -14.54
CA ARG A 38 1.19 32.07 -15.15
C ARG A 38 1.10 33.60 -15.16
N ARG A 39 1.50 34.24 -14.08
CA ARG A 39 1.48 35.70 -13.90
C ARG A 39 2.51 36.41 -14.75
N ASP A 40 3.74 35.90 -14.76
CA ASP A 40 4.89 36.53 -15.42
C ASP A 40 4.77 36.51 -16.95
N HIS A 41 3.99 35.58 -17.49
CA HIS A 41 3.75 35.43 -18.95
C HIS A 41 2.34 35.87 -19.39
N GLY A 42 1.52 36.40 -18.47
CA GLY A 42 0.16 36.86 -18.79
C GLY A 42 -0.80 35.81 -19.36
N LEU A 43 -0.53 34.52 -19.04
CA LEU A 43 -1.27 33.38 -19.59
C LEU A 43 -2.49 33.05 -18.72
N THR A 44 -3.61 32.70 -19.36
CA THR A 44 -4.72 32.02 -18.70
C THR A 44 -4.33 30.59 -18.32
N GLU A 45 -5.07 29.97 -17.40
CA GLU A 45 -4.83 28.60 -16.93
C GLU A 45 -4.84 27.59 -18.10
N ASP A 46 -5.77 27.75 -19.04
CA ASP A 46 -5.87 26.93 -20.25
C ASP A 46 -4.73 27.17 -21.25
N GLU A 47 -4.25 28.39 -21.37
CA GLU A 47 -3.12 28.74 -22.24
C GLU A 47 -1.80 28.23 -21.67
N ALA A 48 -1.58 28.36 -20.35
CA ALA A 48 -0.44 27.77 -19.68
C ALA A 48 -0.44 26.24 -19.82
N ALA A 49 -1.59 25.59 -19.68
CA ALA A 49 -1.73 24.16 -19.89
C ALA A 49 -1.42 23.73 -21.33
N ARG A 50 -1.88 24.52 -22.34
CA ARG A 50 -1.62 24.25 -23.78
C ARG A 50 -0.15 24.46 -24.16
N VAL A 51 0.48 25.52 -23.68
CA VAL A 51 1.92 25.77 -23.90
C VAL A 51 2.76 24.65 -23.27
N LEU A 52 2.34 24.12 -22.14
CA LEU A 52 2.98 23.00 -21.47
C LEU A 52 2.68 21.64 -22.16
N ALA A 53 1.57 21.52 -22.87
CA ALA A 53 1.14 20.29 -23.56
C ALA A 53 1.68 20.12 -24.99
N ASN A 54 2.17 21.19 -25.64
CA ASN A 54 2.66 21.15 -27.03
C ASN A 54 4.07 20.52 -27.12
N VAL A 55 4.10 19.22 -27.14
CA VAL A 55 5.32 18.40 -27.34
C VAL A 55 5.32 17.87 -28.77
N LYS A 56 6.38 18.14 -29.52
CA LYS A 56 6.43 17.89 -30.96
C LYS A 56 6.62 16.43 -31.37
N ASP A 57 7.10 15.54 -30.50
CA ASP A 57 7.30 14.12 -30.85
C ASP A 57 7.16 13.20 -29.62
N LEU A 58 6.31 12.17 -29.75
CA LEU A 58 6.06 11.17 -28.69
C LEU A 58 7.21 10.15 -28.54
N SER A 59 8.07 10.00 -29.58
CA SER A 59 9.22 9.12 -29.55
C SER A 59 10.33 9.68 -28.66
N ASP A 60 10.63 10.97 -28.79
CA ASP A 60 11.66 11.67 -28.01
C ASP A 60 11.32 11.70 -26.52
N ILE A 61 10.02 11.83 -26.20
CA ILE A 61 9.55 11.76 -24.79
C ILE A 61 9.70 10.37 -24.21
N ARG A 62 9.53 9.32 -25.01
CA ARG A 62 9.67 7.94 -24.55
C ARG A 62 11.13 7.62 -24.25
N GLU A 63 12.06 8.06 -25.11
CA GLU A 63 13.49 7.90 -24.89
C GLU A 63 13.99 8.73 -23.70
N LEU A 64 13.55 9.98 -23.55
CA LEU A 64 13.85 10.82 -22.40
C LEU A 64 13.26 10.27 -21.08
N LYS A 65 12.07 9.70 -21.12
CA LYS A 65 11.52 8.99 -19.95
C LYS A 65 12.36 7.79 -19.54
N LEU A 66 12.86 7.03 -20.50
CA LEU A 66 13.75 5.88 -20.25
C LEU A 66 15.10 6.35 -19.71
N ALA A 67 15.69 7.40 -20.27
CA ALA A 67 16.93 7.99 -19.76
C ALA A 67 16.77 8.51 -18.33
N LEU A 68 15.70 9.25 -18.05
CA LEU A 68 15.38 9.77 -16.70
C LEU A 68 15.05 8.66 -15.67
N GLN A 69 14.51 7.53 -16.11
CA GLN A 69 14.27 6.37 -15.22
C GLN A 69 15.59 5.69 -14.82
N ASN A 70 16.63 5.83 -15.62
CA ASN A 70 17.92 5.17 -15.43
C ASN A 70 19.00 6.05 -14.78
N THR A 71 18.77 7.36 -14.62
CA THR A 71 19.71 8.27 -13.96
C THR A 71 19.20 8.74 -12.59
N THR A 72 20.15 8.91 -11.66
CA THR A 72 19.95 9.56 -10.35
C THR A 72 20.75 10.85 -10.24
N ASP A 73 21.52 11.22 -11.27
CA ASP A 73 22.38 12.40 -11.27
C ASP A 73 21.58 13.66 -11.67
N SER A 74 21.57 14.67 -10.79
CA SER A 74 20.87 15.94 -10.99
C SER A 74 21.43 16.73 -12.19
N GLU A 75 22.72 16.64 -12.46
CA GLU A 75 23.35 17.32 -13.61
C GLU A 75 23.01 16.62 -14.92
N GLU A 76 22.96 15.29 -14.92
CA GLU A 76 22.52 14.52 -16.09
C GLU A 76 21.05 14.79 -16.40
N ILE A 77 20.19 14.87 -15.40
CA ILE A 77 18.78 15.28 -15.55
C ILE A 77 18.70 16.69 -16.16
N ARG A 78 19.50 17.62 -15.68
CA ARG A 78 19.58 19.00 -16.21
C ARG A 78 20.03 19.03 -17.67
N GLN A 79 21.04 18.28 -18.04
CA GLN A 79 21.53 18.17 -19.41
C GLN A 79 20.50 17.54 -20.36
N LEU A 80 19.78 16.51 -19.93
CA LEU A 80 18.67 15.92 -20.68
C LEU A 80 17.55 16.93 -20.94
N LEU A 81 17.30 17.84 -19.98
CA LEU A 81 16.32 18.91 -20.13
C LEU A 81 16.79 20.02 -21.08
N ILE A 82 18.09 20.35 -21.08
CA ILE A 82 18.71 21.37 -21.96
C ILE A 82 18.71 20.92 -23.44
N LEU A 83 18.80 19.63 -23.73
CA LEU A 83 18.72 19.07 -25.08
C LEU A 83 17.37 19.33 -25.77
N LEU A 84 16.35 19.81 -25.05
CA LEU A 84 15.02 20.13 -25.55
C LEU A 84 14.91 21.59 -26.01
N ASP A 85 15.82 22.08 -26.82
CA ASP A 85 16.03 23.48 -27.23
C ASP A 85 14.78 24.13 -27.92
N SER A 86 13.86 24.67 -27.10
CA SER A 86 12.80 25.60 -27.57
C SER A 86 12.21 26.43 -26.42
N ALA A 87 11.67 27.62 -26.71
CA ALA A 87 11.13 28.56 -25.73
C ALA A 87 10.13 27.99 -24.69
N PRO A 88 9.23 27.03 -25.01
CA PRO A 88 8.41 26.35 -24.01
C PRO A 88 9.20 25.53 -23.00
N TYR A 89 10.40 25.08 -23.35
CA TYR A 89 11.23 24.25 -22.49
C TYR A 89 12.11 25.06 -21.53
N ALA A 90 12.54 26.26 -21.91
CA ALA A 90 13.30 27.16 -21.01
C ALA A 90 12.51 27.43 -19.71
N SER A 91 11.22 27.71 -19.83
CA SER A 91 10.35 27.87 -18.67
C SER A 91 10.16 26.62 -17.82
N ARG A 92 10.20 25.44 -18.44
CA ARG A 92 10.14 24.16 -17.70
C ARG A 92 11.44 23.91 -16.94
N ILE A 93 12.59 24.30 -17.52
CA ILE A 93 13.90 24.21 -16.89
C ILE A 93 13.97 25.12 -15.66
N GLU A 94 13.52 26.38 -15.76
CA GLU A 94 13.48 27.31 -14.62
C GLU A 94 12.64 26.78 -13.46
N LYS A 95 11.45 26.21 -13.77
CA LYS A 95 10.60 25.57 -12.76
C LYS A 95 11.25 24.36 -12.13
N TYR A 96 11.89 23.52 -12.95
CA TYR A 96 12.62 22.35 -12.45
C TYR A 96 13.72 22.78 -11.50
N GLU A 97 14.56 23.75 -11.88
CA GLU A 97 15.66 24.25 -11.04
C GLU A 97 15.18 24.88 -9.72
N ALA A 98 14.03 25.59 -9.77
CA ALA A 98 13.42 26.13 -8.56
C ALA A 98 12.91 25.03 -7.62
N LEU A 99 12.25 24.01 -8.15
CA LEU A 99 11.77 22.87 -7.38
C LEU A 99 12.92 21.96 -6.91
N GLN A 100 13.95 21.77 -7.74
CA GLN A 100 15.14 21.02 -7.39
C GLN A 100 15.82 21.60 -6.14
N ARG A 101 15.99 22.90 -6.06
CA ARG A 101 16.57 23.57 -4.87
C ARG A 101 15.78 23.29 -3.58
N GLU A 102 14.46 23.18 -3.66
CA GLU A 102 13.64 22.79 -2.49
C GLU A 102 13.83 21.32 -2.13
N VAL A 103 13.94 20.44 -3.13
CA VAL A 103 14.14 18.99 -2.92
C VAL A 103 15.56 18.67 -2.46
N ASP A 104 16.60 19.41 -2.91
CA ASP A 104 18.00 19.20 -2.50
C ASP A 104 18.21 19.41 -1.00
N ASN A 105 17.44 20.32 -0.38
CA ASN A 105 17.52 20.57 1.05
C ASN A 105 16.63 19.61 1.89
N LEU A 106 15.77 18.85 1.24
CA LEU A 106 14.79 17.99 1.90
C LEU A 106 15.43 16.83 2.69
N PRO A 107 16.43 16.09 2.15
CA PRO A 107 17.05 14.96 2.86
C PRO A 107 17.58 15.35 4.24
N ALA A 108 18.32 16.46 4.31
CA ALA A 108 18.91 16.92 5.56
C ALA A 108 17.83 17.30 6.61
N ARG A 109 16.75 17.94 6.17
CA ARG A 109 15.62 18.33 7.05
C ARG A 109 14.85 17.11 7.54
N LEU A 110 14.50 16.18 6.64
CA LEU A 110 13.81 14.94 6.99
C LEU A 110 14.66 14.08 7.90
N TYR A 111 15.93 13.86 7.53
CA TYR A 111 16.87 13.10 8.34
C TYR A 111 16.97 13.67 9.76
N LYS A 112 17.16 14.99 9.90
CA LYS A 112 17.24 15.63 11.21
C LYS A 112 15.98 15.35 12.04
N ALA A 113 14.81 15.60 11.48
CA ALA A 113 13.54 15.44 12.18
C ALA A 113 13.26 13.97 12.54
N GLU A 114 13.48 13.04 11.61
CA GLU A 114 13.26 11.61 11.85
C GLU A 114 14.28 11.04 12.84
N ASN A 115 15.54 11.45 12.73
CA ASN A 115 16.62 10.98 13.62
C ASN A 115 16.40 11.51 15.06
N GLU A 116 15.98 12.75 15.23
CA GLU A 116 15.66 13.33 16.55
C GLU A 116 14.47 12.61 17.20
N ALA A 117 13.39 12.39 16.44
CA ALA A 117 12.20 11.67 16.93
C ALA A 117 12.51 10.22 17.28
N SER A 118 13.26 9.53 16.42
CA SER A 118 13.67 8.13 16.64
C SER A 118 14.60 8.01 17.84
N ARG A 119 15.59 8.89 17.96
CA ARG A 119 16.51 8.91 19.08
C ARG A 119 15.81 9.14 20.41
N ALA A 120 14.92 10.14 20.50
CA ALA A 120 14.15 10.41 21.70
C ALA A 120 13.36 9.17 22.15
N PHE A 121 12.76 8.46 21.20
CA PHE A 121 12.08 7.19 21.48
C PHE A 121 13.05 6.13 22.00
N TYR A 122 14.20 5.90 21.35
CA TYR A 122 15.12 4.84 21.74
C TYR A 122 15.84 5.14 23.07
N ASP A 123 16.10 6.41 23.40
CA ASP A 123 16.68 6.82 24.68
C ASP A 123 15.80 6.40 25.88
N GLU A 124 14.46 6.37 25.70
CA GLU A 124 13.51 5.90 26.71
C GLU A 124 13.23 4.39 26.60
N PHE A 125 13.14 3.90 25.39
CA PHE A 125 12.73 2.51 25.09
C PHE A 125 13.77 1.47 25.50
N ILE A 126 15.06 1.72 25.27
CA ILE A 126 16.14 0.76 25.53
C ILE A 126 16.24 0.41 27.02
N PRO A 127 16.35 1.39 27.95
CA PRO A 127 16.37 1.05 29.36
C PRO A 127 15.06 0.42 29.85
N ASP A 128 13.90 0.86 29.35
CA ASP A 128 12.61 0.26 29.68
C ASP A 128 12.57 -1.22 29.28
N ALA A 129 13.00 -1.55 28.08
CA ALA A 129 13.08 -2.92 27.61
C ALA A 129 14.03 -3.79 28.43
N TYR A 130 15.20 -3.25 28.82
CA TYR A 130 16.15 -3.96 29.65
C TYR A 130 15.57 -4.32 31.03
N TYR A 131 15.06 -3.32 31.76
CA TYR A 131 14.54 -3.56 33.11
C TYR A 131 13.29 -4.44 33.11
N HIS A 132 12.44 -4.35 32.07
CA HIS A 132 11.32 -5.29 31.91
C HIS A 132 11.80 -6.71 31.65
N SER A 133 12.84 -6.90 30.86
CA SER A 133 13.41 -8.24 30.61
C SER A 133 13.99 -8.86 31.89
N ILE A 134 14.71 -8.06 32.68
CA ILE A 134 15.19 -8.49 34.03
C ILE A 134 14.00 -8.85 34.92
N PHE A 135 12.98 -8.02 35.01
CA PHE A 135 11.80 -8.27 35.84
C PHE A 135 11.07 -9.55 35.40
N ASP A 136 10.88 -9.75 34.10
CA ASP A 136 10.23 -10.96 33.58
C ASP A 136 11.02 -12.24 33.94
N LEU A 137 12.34 -12.20 33.84
CA LEU A 137 13.22 -13.33 34.26
C LEU A 137 13.12 -13.61 35.74
N GLN A 138 13.14 -12.59 36.61
CA GLN A 138 12.96 -12.76 38.04
C GLN A 138 11.57 -13.31 38.39
N GLN A 139 10.54 -12.89 37.68
CA GLN A 139 9.18 -13.45 37.83
C GLN A 139 9.11 -14.92 37.38
N GLN A 140 9.76 -15.25 36.27
CA GLN A 140 9.79 -16.61 35.72
C GLN A 140 10.54 -17.58 36.64
N SER A 141 11.70 -17.18 37.11
CA SER A 141 12.54 -18.02 38.03
C SER A 141 12.03 -18.05 39.47
N GLY A 142 11.20 -17.07 39.88
CA GLY A 142 10.80 -16.88 41.26
C GLY A 142 11.94 -16.44 42.20
N VAL A 143 13.11 -16.08 41.65
CA VAL A 143 14.31 -15.69 42.40
C VAL A 143 14.79 -14.32 41.94
N GLY A 144 15.06 -13.42 42.89
CA GLY A 144 15.75 -12.15 42.60
C GLY A 144 17.25 -12.38 42.42
N PHE A 145 17.84 -11.84 41.37
CA PHE A 145 19.30 -11.84 41.13
C PHE A 145 19.80 -10.40 40.97
N ALA A 146 21.10 -10.19 41.21
CA ALA A 146 21.75 -8.92 40.98
C ALA A 146 21.93 -8.67 39.47
N PHE A 147 21.80 -7.43 39.04
CA PHE A 147 22.00 -7.03 37.65
C PHE A 147 22.64 -5.65 37.58
N ASN A 148 23.30 -5.34 36.46
CA ASN A 148 23.94 -4.06 36.24
C ASN A 148 22.92 -2.98 35.84
N ARG A 149 23.22 -1.73 36.20
CA ARG A 149 22.47 -0.61 35.72
C ARG A 149 22.99 -0.23 34.34
N ILE A 150 22.11 -0.17 33.36
CA ILE A 150 22.44 0.36 32.03
C ILE A 150 22.63 1.88 32.10
N ASP A 151 23.75 2.42 31.62
CA ASP A 151 24.04 3.83 31.65
C ASP A 151 23.77 4.53 30.28
N PRO A 152 23.69 5.89 30.26
CA PRO A 152 23.42 6.60 29.01
C PRO A 152 24.48 6.43 27.92
N GLU A 153 25.73 6.08 28.28
CA GLU A 153 26.78 5.83 27.30
C GLU A 153 26.60 4.47 26.65
N GLU A 154 26.24 3.44 27.42
CA GLU A 154 25.89 2.10 26.91
C GLU A 154 24.69 2.19 25.96
N ILE A 155 23.65 2.96 26.29
CA ILE A 155 22.50 3.20 25.43
C ILE A 155 22.96 3.79 24.09
N ARG A 156 23.88 4.77 24.11
CA ARG A 156 24.43 5.37 22.87
C ARG A 156 25.23 4.36 22.05
N VAL A 157 26.05 3.56 22.71
CA VAL A 157 26.83 2.50 22.02
C VAL A 157 25.89 1.50 21.35
N ILE A 158 24.84 1.07 22.04
CA ILE A 158 23.82 0.16 21.50
C ILE A 158 23.12 0.77 20.27
N GLN A 159 22.72 2.04 20.37
CA GLN A 159 22.08 2.74 19.25
C GLN A 159 22.99 2.92 18.02
N GLN A 160 24.27 3.12 18.23
CA GLN A 160 25.25 3.36 17.17
C GLN A 160 25.83 2.08 16.59
N THR A 161 25.69 0.96 17.27
CA THR A 161 26.22 -0.34 16.82
C THR A 161 25.49 -0.80 15.56
N PRO A 162 26.21 -0.94 14.41
CA PRO A 162 25.61 -1.46 13.21
C PRO A 162 25.15 -2.90 13.37
N TRP A 163 23.95 -3.19 12.87
CA TRP A 163 23.46 -4.54 12.73
C TRP A 163 22.94 -4.79 11.31
N LEU A 164 23.25 -5.94 10.72
CA LEU A 164 22.99 -6.21 9.30
C LEU A 164 23.43 -5.05 8.37
N GLY A 165 24.63 -4.52 8.61
CA GLY A 165 25.33 -3.60 7.73
C GLY A 165 25.16 -2.11 8.00
N ALA A 166 24.22 -1.68 8.88
CA ALA A 166 24.04 -0.27 9.22
C ALA A 166 23.31 -0.11 10.57
N ASN A 167 23.43 1.06 11.20
CA ASN A 167 22.60 1.45 12.33
C ASN A 167 21.32 2.19 11.87
N TYR A 168 20.40 2.50 12.80
CA TYR A 168 19.13 3.15 12.46
C TYR A 168 19.31 4.53 11.80
N SER A 169 20.27 5.30 12.26
CA SER A 169 20.53 6.66 11.76
C SER A 169 21.01 6.64 10.31
N GLU A 170 21.93 5.72 9.96
CA GLU A 170 22.40 5.50 8.60
C GLU A 170 21.26 5.02 7.68
N ARG A 171 20.35 4.20 8.19
CA ARG A 171 19.14 3.77 7.44
C ARG A 171 18.15 4.90 7.23
N ILE A 172 17.95 5.79 8.21
CA ILE A 172 17.13 7.00 8.03
C ILE A 172 17.74 7.86 6.91
N TRP A 173 19.06 8.08 6.94
CA TRP A 173 19.76 8.85 5.90
C TRP A 173 19.56 8.23 4.52
N GLY A 174 19.76 6.92 4.38
CA GLY A 174 19.55 6.21 3.12
C GLY A 174 18.12 6.33 2.60
N ASN A 175 17.11 6.21 3.47
CA ASN A 175 15.71 6.35 3.10
C ASN A 175 15.36 7.77 2.64
N THR A 176 15.88 8.80 3.31
CA THR A 176 15.62 10.21 2.96
C THR A 176 16.30 10.59 1.64
N GLN A 177 17.49 10.09 1.37
CA GLN A 177 18.17 10.25 0.09
C GLN A 177 17.41 9.56 -1.05
N ALA A 178 16.96 8.32 -0.84
CA ALA A 178 16.18 7.59 -1.84
C ALA A 178 14.85 8.30 -2.16
N LEU A 179 14.18 8.88 -1.15
CA LEU A 179 12.98 9.68 -1.35
C LEU A 179 13.29 10.93 -2.18
N ALA A 180 14.33 11.69 -1.86
CA ALA A 180 14.70 12.90 -2.59
C ALA A 180 15.02 12.61 -4.05
N ASN A 181 15.80 11.56 -4.32
CA ASN A 181 16.13 11.12 -5.69
C ASN A 181 14.86 10.77 -6.49
N GLU A 182 13.89 10.10 -5.86
CA GLU A 182 12.62 9.77 -6.51
C GLU A 182 11.76 11.02 -6.75
N LEU A 183 11.73 11.97 -5.80
CA LEU A 183 11.05 13.25 -5.97
C LEU A 183 11.63 14.04 -7.15
N GLN A 184 12.96 14.15 -7.26
CA GLN A 184 13.62 14.80 -8.39
C GLN A 184 13.22 14.18 -9.73
N LYS A 185 13.22 12.84 -9.84
CA LYS A 185 12.77 12.11 -11.04
C LYS A 185 11.31 12.43 -11.38
N GLN A 186 10.42 12.36 -10.39
CA GLN A 186 9.00 12.59 -10.63
C GLN A 186 8.71 14.05 -11.01
N LEU A 187 9.42 15.01 -10.44
CA LEU A 187 9.34 16.42 -10.84
C LEU A 187 9.81 16.61 -12.28
N ALA A 188 10.97 16.06 -12.65
CA ALA A 188 11.47 16.11 -14.02
C ALA A 188 10.48 15.50 -15.02
N VAL A 189 9.96 14.31 -14.74
CA VAL A 189 8.93 13.66 -15.58
C VAL A 189 7.66 14.52 -15.69
N SER A 190 7.19 15.10 -14.58
CA SER A 190 5.99 15.94 -14.57
C SER A 190 6.16 17.18 -15.44
N LEU A 191 7.29 17.85 -15.37
CA LEU A 191 7.59 19.03 -16.18
C LEU A 191 7.75 18.69 -17.66
N LEU A 192 8.46 17.59 -17.98
CA LEU A 192 8.64 17.13 -19.36
C LEU A 192 7.32 16.74 -20.03
N THR A 193 6.42 16.11 -19.28
CA THR A 193 5.13 15.64 -19.82
C THR A 193 4.03 16.69 -19.76
N GLY A 194 4.32 17.90 -19.27
CA GLY A 194 3.34 18.98 -19.15
C GLY A 194 2.21 18.70 -18.17
N ARG A 195 2.47 17.95 -17.09
CA ARG A 195 1.48 17.75 -16.03
C ARG A 195 1.12 19.07 -15.37
N SER A 196 -0.14 19.21 -15.01
CA SER A 196 -0.62 20.33 -14.20
C SER A 196 0.04 20.34 -12.81
N ALA A 197 -0.07 21.48 -12.10
CA ALA A 197 0.37 21.56 -10.70
C ALA A 197 -0.31 20.50 -9.84
N HIS A 198 -1.61 20.29 -10.00
CA HIS A 198 -2.39 19.31 -9.25
C HIS A 198 -1.91 17.86 -9.52
N GLU A 199 -1.77 17.46 -10.78
CA GLU A 199 -1.25 16.12 -11.12
C GLU A 199 0.17 15.91 -10.61
N THR A 200 1.01 16.93 -10.67
CA THR A 200 2.37 16.89 -10.10
C THR A 200 2.32 16.72 -8.58
N ALA A 201 1.48 17.48 -7.89
CA ALA A 201 1.29 17.37 -6.45
C ALA A 201 0.79 15.98 -6.02
N GLU A 202 -0.14 15.38 -6.75
CA GLU A 202 -0.61 14.01 -6.48
C GLU A 202 0.52 12.99 -6.55
N VAL A 203 1.36 13.05 -7.57
CA VAL A 203 2.50 12.14 -7.74
C VAL A 203 3.51 12.33 -6.61
N ILE A 204 3.81 13.57 -6.25
CA ILE A 204 4.73 13.90 -5.15
C ILE A 204 4.19 13.41 -3.81
N ASN A 205 2.90 13.64 -3.51
CA ASN A 205 2.25 13.12 -2.30
C ASN A 205 2.34 11.59 -2.20
N ALA A 206 2.19 10.88 -3.32
CA ALA A 206 2.34 9.43 -3.36
C ALA A 206 3.75 8.96 -2.98
N GLN A 207 4.81 9.70 -3.35
CA GLN A 207 6.19 9.38 -2.97
C GLN A 207 6.43 9.64 -1.46
N PHE A 208 5.91 10.72 -0.90
CA PHE A 208 5.95 10.95 0.55
C PHE A 208 5.22 9.86 1.33
N GLY A 209 4.10 9.35 0.82
CA GLY A 209 3.41 8.19 1.41
C GLY A 209 4.28 6.93 1.46
N LYS A 210 5.10 6.68 0.44
CA LYS A 210 6.09 5.59 0.44
C LYS A 210 7.22 5.86 1.43
N GLY A 211 7.72 7.10 1.52
CA GLY A 211 8.72 7.52 2.49
C GLY A 211 8.24 7.28 3.92
N SER A 212 7.06 7.75 4.27
CA SER A 212 6.40 7.53 5.56
C SER A 212 6.26 6.04 5.91
N TYR A 213 5.84 5.21 4.94
CA TYR A 213 5.80 3.75 5.14
C TYR A 213 7.17 3.15 5.45
N ASN A 214 8.24 3.61 4.78
CA ASN A 214 9.61 3.15 5.04
C ASN A 214 10.09 3.56 6.43
N SER A 215 9.84 4.79 6.86
CA SER A 215 10.18 5.28 8.20
C SER A 215 9.43 4.51 9.29
N ARG A 216 8.13 4.25 9.10
CA ARG A 216 7.33 3.42 9.99
C ARG A 216 7.86 1.97 10.06
N ARG A 217 8.23 1.39 8.92
CA ARG A 217 8.85 0.06 8.87
C ARG A 217 10.16 0.04 9.64
N LEU A 218 10.97 1.07 9.46
CA LEU A 218 12.27 1.18 10.12
C LEU A 218 12.12 1.25 11.63
N VAL A 219 11.36 2.22 12.17
CA VAL A 219 11.25 2.41 13.62
C VAL A 219 10.71 1.15 14.32
N ARG A 220 9.78 0.42 13.72
CA ARG A 220 9.26 -0.83 14.28
C ARG A 220 10.27 -1.98 14.23
N THR A 221 11.07 -2.04 13.18
CA THR A 221 12.12 -3.06 13.03
C THR A 221 13.26 -2.82 14.02
N GLU A 222 13.67 -1.55 14.17
CA GLU A 222 14.69 -1.15 15.14
C GLU A 222 14.21 -1.35 16.60
N ALA A 223 12.94 -1.04 16.90
CA ALA A 223 12.36 -1.33 18.22
C ALA A 223 12.41 -2.85 18.53
N SER A 224 12.09 -3.71 17.55
CA SER A 224 12.25 -5.16 17.69
C SER A 224 13.72 -5.58 17.90
N HIS A 225 14.65 -4.90 17.21
CA HIS A 225 16.07 -5.11 17.38
C HIS A 225 16.55 -4.75 18.79
N PHE A 226 16.24 -3.53 19.25
CA PHE A 226 16.66 -3.09 20.58
C PHE A 226 16.02 -3.92 21.69
N HIS A 227 14.75 -4.30 21.56
CA HIS A 227 14.12 -5.21 22.50
C HIS A 227 14.88 -6.54 22.61
N ALA A 228 15.22 -7.14 21.48
CA ALA A 228 15.98 -8.40 21.46
C ALA A 228 17.40 -8.25 22.02
N GLU A 229 18.08 -7.10 21.81
CA GLU A 229 19.37 -6.83 22.44
C GLU A 229 19.24 -6.76 23.98
N MET A 230 18.21 -6.08 24.47
CA MET A 230 17.96 -5.97 25.91
C MET A 230 17.58 -7.30 26.55
N GLU A 231 16.80 -8.14 25.85
CA GLU A 231 16.57 -9.53 26.27
C GLU A 231 17.88 -10.33 26.32
N ALA A 232 18.77 -10.18 25.34
CA ALA A 232 20.05 -10.87 25.31
C ALA A 232 20.94 -10.48 26.49
N LEU A 233 21.03 -9.18 26.80
CA LEU A 233 21.76 -8.70 27.98
C LEU A 233 21.16 -9.24 29.29
N ALA A 234 19.84 -9.25 29.40
CA ALA A 234 19.16 -9.82 30.57
C ALA A 234 19.41 -11.34 30.70
N TYR A 235 19.51 -12.07 29.59
CA TYR A 235 19.87 -13.49 29.60
C TYR A 235 21.31 -13.73 30.09
N GLU A 236 22.24 -12.85 29.68
CA GLU A 236 23.63 -12.91 30.15
C GLU A 236 23.73 -12.64 31.67
N GLU A 237 23.02 -11.62 32.18
CA GLU A 237 22.96 -11.30 33.62
C GLU A 237 22.33 -12.44 34.46
N ALA A 238 21.35 -13.14 33.89
CA ALA A 238 20.64 -14.24 34.56
C ALA A 238 21.26 -15.62 34.29
N GLU A 239 22.39 -15.68 33.57
CA GLU A 239 23.06 -16.93 33.18
C GLU A 239 22.14 -17.94 32.46
N VAL A 240 21.19 -17.41 31.64
CA VAL A 240 20.25 -18.23 30.85
C VAL A 240 21.03 -19.00 29.78
N GLU A 241 20.93 -20.31 29.75
CA GLU A 241 21.61 -21.13 28.74
C GLU A 241 20.85 -21.25 27.43
N ARG A 242 19.52 -21.32 27.48
CA ARG A 242 18.66 -21.60 26.32
C ARG A 242 17.50 -20.61 26.22
N TYR A 243 17.13 -20.32 25.01
CA TYR A 243 15.90 -19.57 24.71
C TYR A 243 15.06 -20.30 23.67
N ARG A 244 13.75 -20.00 23.69
CA ARG A 244 12.77 -20.47 22.73
C ARG A 244 12.23 -19.29 21.93
N LEU A 245 12.11 -19.46 20.60
CA LEU A 245 11.46 -18.47 19.74
C LEU A 245 9.95 -18.57 19.85
N VAL A 246 9.29 -17.43 19.99
CA VAL A 246 7.85 -17.28 20.14
C VAL A 246 7.31 -16.28 19.12
N ALA A 247 6.74 -16.81 18.04
CA ALA A 247 6.10 -15.99 17.01
C ALA A 247 4.67 -15.58 17.43
N VAL A 248 4.15 -14.51 16.84
CA VAL A 248 2.75 -14.11 17.06
C VAL A 248 1.82 -15.10 16.36
N LEU A 249 0.82 -15.62 17.07
CA LEU A 249 -0.18 -16.53 16.50
C LEU A 249 -1.28 -15.74 15.80
N ASP A 250 -0.99 -15.23 14.60
CA ASP A 250 -1.96 -14.59 13.71
C ASP A 250 -1.62 -14.85 12.22
N LEU A 251 -2.57 -14.55 11.33
CA LEU A 251 -2.41 -14.77 9.88
C LEU A 251 -1.39 -13.84 9.21
N ARG A 252 -0.89 -12.79 9.89
CA ARG A 252 0.12 -11.86 9.37
C ARG A 252 1.55 -12.28 9.67
N THR A 253 1.72 -13.32 10.46
CA THR A 253 3.05 -13.83 10.80
C THR A 253 3.72 -14.43 9.58
N SER A 254 4.95 -13.99 9.27
CA SER A 254 5.70 -14.43 8.09
C SER A 254 6.05 -15.91 8.13
N SER A 255 6.33 -16.51 6.95
CA SER A 255 6.76 -17.90 6.85
C SER A 255 8.00 -18.18 7.70
N VAL A 256 9.01 -17.29 7.64
CA VAL A 256 10.22 -17.41 8.44
C VAL A 256 9.91 -17.51 9.95
N CYS A 257 9.05 -16.62 10.46
CA CYS A 257 8.69 -16.66 11.89
C CYS A 257 7.86 -17.90 12.25
N ARG A 258 7.00 -18.38 11.34
CA ARG A 258 6.21 -19.61 11.57
C ARG A 258 7.08 -20.85 11.69
N GLU A 259 8.08 -20.94 10.81
CA GLU A 259 9.02 -22.08 10.77
C GLU A 259 9.90 -22.13 12.03
N HIS A 260 10.23 -20.98 12.60
CA HIS A 260 11.03 -20.88 13.81
C HIS A 260 10.22 -20.90 15.12
N ASP A 261 8.88 -20.85 15.06
CA ASP A 261 8.06 -20.79 16.27
C ASP A 261 8.15 -22.09 17.07
N GLY A 262 8.60 -21.96 18.30
CA GLY A 262 8.81 -23.09 19.21
C GLY A 262 10.21 -23.70 19.18
N GLU A 263 11.07 -23.30 18.21
CA GLU A 263 12.46 -23.76 18.17
C GLU A 263 13.28 -23.25 19.37
N VAL A 264 14.19 -24.07 19.83
CA VAL A 264 15.04 -23.80 20.99
C VAL A 264 16.50 -23.74 20.58
N TYR A 265 17.21 -22.72 21.05
CA TYR A 265 18.62 -22.48 20.74
C TYR A 265 19.41 -22.14 22.02
N LEU A 266 20.73 -22.34 21.97
CA LEU A 266 21.63 -21.84 23.00
C LEU A 266 21.80 -20.32 22.87
N VAL A 267 21.83 -19.61 23.99
CA VAL A 267 22.10 -18.16 24.05
C VAL A 267 23.46 -17.83 23.41
N SER A 268 24.46 -18.69 23.65
CA SER A 268 25.81 -18.57 23.09
C SER A 268 25.89 -18.74 21.57
N GLU A 269 24.88 -19.36 20.93
CA GLU A 269 24.81 -19.61 19.48
C GLU A 269 23.85 -18.66 18.75
N ARG A 270 23.36 -17.62 19.43
CA ARG A 270 22.42 -16.68 18.84
C ARG A 270 23.04 -15.91 17.67
N VAL A 271 22.35 -15.88 16.56
CA VAL A 271 22.72 -15.13 15.35
C VAL A 271 21.52 -14.32 14.89
N LYS A 272 21.63 -13.00 15.00
CA LYS A 272 20.58 -12.06 14.61
C LYS A 272 20.19 -12.22 13.13
N GLY A 273 18.89 -12.22 12.86
CA GLY A 273 18.36 -12.42 11.50
C GLY A 273 18.32 -13.89 11.06
N LYS A 274 18.85 -14.81 11.84
CA LYS A 274 18.88 -16.24 11.53
C LYS A 274 18.07 -17.06 12.55
N ASN A 275 18.55 -17.12 13.79
CA ASN A 275 17.89 -17.82 14.88
C ASN A 275 17.55 -16.91 16.08
N TYR A 276 17.86 -15.61 15.97
CA TYR A 276 17.57 -14.57 16.97
C TYR A 276 16.88 -13.36 16.34
N PRO A 277 15.83 -12.78 16.96
CA PRO A 277 15.08 -11.66 16.42
C PRO A 277 15.92 -10.35 16.29
N PRO A 278 15.50 -9.44 15.38
CA PRO A 278 14.45 -9.60 14.36
C PRO A 278 14.91 -10.47 13.19
N LEU A 279 14.06 -11.41 12.76
CA LEU A 279 14.36 -12.32 11.65
C LEU A 279 14.18 -11.66 10.27
N HIS A 280 13.38 -10.60 10.20
CA HIS A 280 13.07 -9.85 9.00
C HIS A 280 12.47 -8.47 9.37
N PRO A 281 12.38 -7.49 8.44
CA PRO A 281 11.63 -6.25 8.68
C PRO A 281 10.18 -6.53 9.13
N TRP A 282 9.66 -5.73 10.07
CA TRP A 282 8.36 -5.95 10.71
C TRP A 282 8.27 -7.21 11.61
N CYS A 283 9.39 -7.78 12.00
CA CYS A 283 9.40 -8.96 12.87
C CYS A 283 8.70 -8.68 14.20
N ARG A 284 7.83 -9.62 14.62
CA ARG A 284 7.11 -9.56 15.91
C ARG A 284 7.41 -10.77 16.79
N THR A 285 8.35 -11.61 16.35
CA THR A 285 8.85 -12.76 17.11
C THR A 285 9.70 -12.26 18.26
N VAL A 286 9.55 -12.90 19.42
CA VAL A 286 10.33 -12.65 20.63
C VAL A 286 10.99 -13.94 21.08
N THR A 287 11.82 -13.86 22.10
CA THR A 287 12.37 -15.00 22.79
C THR A 287 11.75 -15.13 24.19
N ILE A 288 11.85 -16.32 24.77
CA ILE A 288 11.64 -16.58 26.19
C ILE A 288 12.76 -17.44 26.69
N ALA A 289 13.26 -17.14 27.89
CA ALA A 289 14.21 -18.01 28.56
C ALA A 289 13.60 -19.41 28.81
N LEU A 290 14.39 -20.44 28.63
CA LEU A 290 13.93 -21.81 28.81
C LEU A 290 14.81 -22.50 29.88
N ASP A 291 14.50 -22.24 31.15
CA ASP A 291 15.18 -22.84 32.27
C ASP A 291 14.41 -24.04 32.83
N ASP A 292 13.06 -24.00 32.74
CA ASP A 292 12.19 -25.04 33.29
C ASP A 292 10.99 -25.33 32.36
N ASP A 293 10.83 -26.58 31.96
CA ASP A 293 9.69 -27.06 31.17
C ASP A 293 8.36 -27.04 31.97
N GLU A 294 8.41 -27.10 33.31
CA GLU A 294 7.21 -27.05 34.16
C GLU A 294 6.49 -25.67 34.09
N TRP A 295 7.27 -24.59 34.04
CA TRP A 295 6.69 -23.24 33.86
C TRP A 295 5.99 -23.13 32.55
N LEU A 296 6.61 -23.61 31.47
CA LEU A 296 6.01 -23.54 30.10
C LEU A 296 4.70 -24.32 30.00
N ALA A 297 4.57 -25.43 30.75
CA ALA A 297 3.35 -26.23 30.78
C ALA A 297 2.16 -25.50 31.44
N LYS A 298 2.43 -24.55 32.33
CA LYS A 298 1.40 -23.77 33.06
C LYS A 298 1.13 -22.40 32.42
N ALA A 299 2.08 -21.87 31.65
CA ALA A 299 2.00 -20.57 31.06
C ALA A 299 1.04 -20.53 29.86
N THR A 300 0.53 -19.32 29.54
CA THR A 300 -0.29 -19.07 28.37
C THR A 300 0.33 -18.01 27.45
N ARG A 301 -0.02 -18.05 26.17
CA ARG A 301 0.34 -17.03 25.18
C ARG A 301 -0.89 -16.51 24.45
N SER A 302 -0.81 -15.27 23.99
CA SER A 302 -1.89 -14.66 23.20
C SER A 302 -1.91 -15.18 21.77
N ALA A 303 -3.09 -15.48 21.25
CA ALA A 303 -3.35 -15.83 19.87
C ALA A 303 -4.52 -15.01 19.30
N ARG A 304 -4.56 -14.85 18.00
CA ARG A 304 -5.70 -14.25 17.31
C ARG A 304 -6.68 -15.36 16.90
N ASP A 305 -7.93 -15.25 17.33
CA ASP A 305 -8.99 -16.09 16.81
C ASP A 305 -9.30 -15.66 15.35
N PRO A 306 -9.11 -16.55 14.35
CA PRO A 306 -9.30 -16.20 12.95
C PRO A 306 -10.77 -15.99 12.56
N VAL A 307 -11.73 -16.45 13.38
CA VAL A 307 -13.18 -16.28 13.16
C VAL A 307 -13.66 -14.92 13.67
N THR A 308 -13.34 -14.61 14.92
CA THR A 308 -13.83 -13.41 15.61
C THR A 308 -12.90 -12.22 15.50
N GLY A 309 -11.63 -12.44 15.12
CA GLY A 309 -10.59 -11.43 15.13
C GLY A 309 -10.15 -10.97 16.52
N LYS A 310 -10.65 -11.61 17.60
CA LYS A 310 -10.34 -11.26 19.00
C LYS A 310 -9.06 -11.97 19.47
N THR A 311 -8.43 -11.39 20.48
CA THR A 311 -7.32 -12.05 21.18
C THR A 311 -7.88 -13.11 22.12
N ILE A 312 -7.30 -14.31 22.07
CA ILE A 312 -7.58 -15.45 22.95
C ILE A 312 -6.30 -15.90 23.64
N GLN A 313 -6.44 -16.58 24.79
CA GLN A 313 -5.31 -17.20 25.48
C GLN A 313 -5.25 -18.68 25.10
N VAL A 314 -4.06 -19.14 24.77
CA VAL A 314 -3.75 -20.53 24.43
C VAL A 314 -2.56 -21.01 25.24
N PRO A 315 -2.33 -22.34 25.43
CA PRO A 315 -1.14 -22.83 26.10
C PRO A 315 0.15 -22.25 25.50
N ALA A 316 1.12 -21.88 26.33
CA ALA A 316 2.41 -21.34 25.85
C ALA A 316 3.19 -22.35 24.99
N SER A 317 2.96 -23.65 25.20
CA SER A 317 3.53 -24.74 24.41
C SER A 317 2.98 -24.84 23.00
N MET A 318 1.77 -24.30 22.74
CA MET A 318 1.13 -24.33 21.40
C MET A 318 2.00 -23.61 20.38
N THR A 319 2.43 -24.30 19.34
CA THR A 319 3.18 -23.71 18.23
C THR A 319 2.25 -23.05 17.20
N TYR A 320 2.85 -22.29 16.25
CA TYR A 320 2.09 -21.72 15.13
C TYR A 320 1.38 -22.82 14.30
N LYS A 321 2.05 -23.97 14.12
CA LYS A 321 1.47 -25.11 13.42
C LYS A 321 0.24 -25.65 14.14
N ASP A 322 0.32 -25.83 15.48
CA ASP A 322 -0.80 -26.32 16.28
C ASP A 322 -1.98 -25.34 16.26
N TRP A 323 -1.69 -24.04 16.37
CA TRP A 323 -2.70 -22.99 16.27
C TRP A 323 -3.37 -22.98 14.89
N TYR A 324 -2.58 -23.12 13.82
CA TYR A 324 -3.08 -23.18 12.45
C TYR A 324 -4.03 -24.37 12.24
N GLU A 325 -3.60 -25.56 12.61
CA GLU A 325 -4.41 -26.79 12.47
C GLU A 325 -5.69 -26.73 13.31
N LYS A 326 -5.64 -26.15 14.51
CA LYS A 326 -6.79 -26.10 15.42
C LYS A 326 -7.80 -25.00 15.10
N TYR A 327 -7.34 -23.80 14.71
CA TYR A 327 -8.21 -22.62 14.59
C TYR A 327 -8.37 -22.10 13.17
N VAL A 328 -7.34 -22.21 12.30
CA VAL A 328 -7.35 -21.64 10.94
C VAL A 328 -7.91 -22.64 9.93
N LYS A 329 -7.33 -23.83 9.88
CA LYS A 329 -7.69 -24.87 8.92
C LYS A 329 -9.18 -25.23 8.91
N PRO A 330 -9.87 -25.37 10.06
CA PRO A 330 -11.32 -25.65 10.06
C PRO A 330 -12.16 -24.53 9.46
N LYS A 331 -11.73 -23.26 9.60
CA LYS A 331 -12.43 -22.10 9.02
C LYS A 331 -12.30 -22.06 7.51
N TYR A 332 -11.09 -22.19 6.98
CA TYR A 332 -10.78 -21.93 5.57
C TYR A 332 -10.76 -23.17 4.70
N LYS A 333 -10.80 -24.37 5.28
CA LYS A 333 -10.80 -25.68 4.59
C LYS A 333 -9.68 -25.85 3.54
N ALA A 334 -8.56 -25.15 3.72
CA ALA A 334 -7.48 -25.08 2.75
C ALA A 334 -6.20 -25.67 3.32
N ASP A 335 -5.74 -26.78 2.74
CA ASP A 335 -4.54 -27.50 3.18
C ASP A 335 -3.23 -26.89 2.65
N ASN A 336 -3.26 -26.19 1.51
CA ASN A 336 -2.06 -25.80 0.75
C ASN A 336 -1.98 -24.32 0.34
N LEU A 337 -2.83 -23.43 0.87
CA LEU A 337 -2.80 -22.01 0.52
C LEU A 337 -1.93 -21.20 1.49
N ASP A 338 -1.15 -20.25 0.96
CA ASP A 338 -0.47 -19.28 1.78
C ASP A 338 -1.46 -18.50 2.66
N ILE A 339 -1.22 -18.49 3.93
CA ILE A 339 -2.14 -17.91 4.92
C ILE A 339 -2.44 -16.43 4.64
N TRP A 340 -1.43 -15.66 4.19
CA TRP A 340 -1.63 -14.26 3.83
C TRP A 340 -2.55 -14.07 2.61
N LYS A 341 -2.56 -15.03 1.67
CA LYS A 341 -3.48 -15.02 0.53
C LYS A 341 -4.92 -15.19 1.00
N ILE A 342 -5.14 -16.11 1.95
CA ILE A 342 -6.44 -16.37 2.54
C ILE A 342 -6.97 -15.12 3.25
N GLU A 343 -6.18 -14.48 4.13
CA GLU A 343 -6.60 -13.29 4.86
C GLU A 343 -6.94 -12.11 3.95
N ARG A 344 -6.11 -11.86 2.94
CA ARG A 344 -6.40 -10.81 1.94
C ARG A 344 -7.58 -11.15 1.06
N ALA A 345 -7.74 -12.42 0.73
CA ALA A 345 -8.84 -12.88 -0.09
C ALA A 345 -10.18 -12.76 0.64
N ASP A 346 -10.25 -13.13 1.93
CA ASP A 346 -11.46 -13.04 2.74
C ASP A 346 -12.05 -11.62 2.74
N ASN A 347 -11.25 -10.62 3.08
CA ASN A 347 -11.67 -9.22 3.07
C ASN A 347 -12.09 -8.72 1.66
N GLN A 348 -11.40 -9.17 0.62
CA GLN A 348 -11.75 -8.79 -0.75
C GLN A 348 -12.98 -9.53 -1.25
N TYR A 349 -13.11 -10.81 -0.93
CA TYR A 349 -14.28 -11.61 -1.25
C TYR A 349 -15.56 -11.00 -0.69
N GLU A 350 -15.58 -10.65 0.59
CA GLU A 350 -16.73 -9.98 1.21
C GLU A 350 -17.06 -8.64 0.53
N LYS A 351 -16.05 -7.89 0.08
CA LYS A 351 -16.26 -6.68 -0.72
C LYS A 351 -16.89 -6.99 -2.08
N TYR A 352 -16.42 -8.02 -2.80
CA TYR A 352 -17.02 -8.40 -4.08
C TYR A 352 -18.43 -8.96 -3.90
N LYS A 353 -18.66 -9.73 -2.85
CA LYS A 353 -19.96 -10.25 -2.48
C LYS A 353 -20.97 -9.13 -2.19
N SER A 354 -20.56 -8.09 -1.47
CA SER A 354 -21.42 -6.92 -1.20
C SER A 354 -21.75 -6.11 -2.47
N ILE A 355 -20.86 -6.11 -3.47
CA ILE A 355 -21.03 -5.35 -4.72
C ILE A 355 -21.85 -6.14 -5.74
N LEU A 356 -21.60 -7.44 -5.89
CA LEU A 356 -22.10 -8.28 -6.96
C LEU A 356 -23.29 -9.17 -6.51
N GLY A 357 -23.52 -9.30 -5.20
CA GLY A 357 -24.58 -10.18 -4.65
C GLY A 357 -24.41 -11.63 -5.11
N ASP A 358 -25.48 -12.21 -5.65
CA ASP A 358 -25.49 -13.60 -6.16
C ASP A 358 -24.59 -13.84 -7.38
N LYS A 359 -24.09 -12.75 -8.00
CA LYS A 359 -23.17 -12.81 -9.14
C LYS A 359 -21.69 -12.83 -8.73
N ALA A 360 -21.39 -12.78 -7.42
CA ALA A 360 -20.07 -13.00 -6.87
C ALA A 360 -19.70 -14.51 -6.91
N PRO A 361 -18.41 -14.87 -6.79
CA PRO A 361 -18.00 -16.25 -6.56
C PRO A 361 -18.79 -16.87 -5.38
N LYS A 362 -19.15 -18.15 -5.48
CA LYS A 362 -20.06 -18.79 -4.51
C LYS A 362 -19.40 -18.99 -3.14
N SER A 363 -18.08 -19.15 -3.12
CA SER A 363 -17.30 -19.37 -1.90
C SER A 363 -16.00 -18.57 -1.91
N LEU A 364 -15.39 -18.42 -0.73
CA LEU A 364 -14.04 -17.85 -0.61
C LEU A 364 -13.01 -18.68 -1.40
N GLU A 365 -13.20 -20.00 -1.45
CA GLU A 365 -12.34 -20.92 -2.19
C GLU A 365 -12.40 -20.65 -3.70
N ASP A 366 -13.61 -20.53 -4.27
CA ASP A 366 -13.82 -20.16 -5.69
C ASP A 366 -13.19 -18.78 -5.99
N TYR A 367 -13.31 -17.83 -5.05
CA TYR A 367 -12.70 -16.52 -5.22
C TYR A 367 -11.17 -16.56 -5.20
N ILE A 368 -10.59 -17.38 -4.32
CA ILE A 368 -9.14 -17.58 -4.22
C ILE A 368 -8.61 -18.23 -5.50
N ASP A 369 -9.28 -19.27 -5.96
CA ASP A 369 -8.90 -19.97 -7.20
C ASP A 369 -8.96 -19.00 -8.39
N LEU A 370 -10.08 -18.31 -8.56
CA LEU A 370 -10.25 -17.27 -9.58
C LEU A 370 -9.13 -16.22 -9.53
N LYS A 371 -8.80 -15.73 -8.35
CA LYS A 371 -7.83 -14.63 -8.18
C LYS A 371 -6.39 -15.02 -8.45
N TYR A 372 -5.99 -16.24 -8.08
CA TYR A 372 -4.57 -16.65 -8.11
C TYR A 372 -4.25 -17.63 -9.24
N ASN A 373 -5.24 -18.34 -9.75
CA ASN A 373 -5.05 -19.37 -10.75
C ASN A 373 -5.75 -19.07 -12.09
N ASP A 374 -6.75 -18.17 -12.11
CA ASP A 374 -7.45 -17.74 -13.31
C ASP A 374 -7.38 -16.21 -13.48
N LYS A 375 -6.32 -15.75 -14.14
CA LYS A 375 -6.09 -14.32 -14.36
C LYS A 375 -7.21 -13.66 -15.16
N GLU A 376 -7.68 -14.33 -16.21
CA GLU A 376 -8.72 -13.78 -17.09
C GLU A 376 -10.06 -13.68 -16.36
N GLY A 377 -10.48 -14.73 -15.66
CA GLY A 377 -11.68 -14.73 -14.84
C GLY A 377 -11.64 -13.68 -13.74
N TYR A 378 -10.47 -13.46 -13.13
CA TYR A 378 -10.31 -12.41 -12.12
C TYR A 378 -10.41 -11.00 -12.70
N GLU A 379 -9.84 -10.74 -13.88
CA GLU A 379 -10.00 -9.47 -14.60
C GLU A 379 -11.47 -9.22 -14.99
N GLN A 380 -12.19 -10.24 -15.41
CA GLN A 380 -13.63 -10.18 -15.71
C GLN A 380 -14.45 -9.87 -14.43
N LEU A 381 -14.12 -10.48 -13.29
CA LEU A 381 -14.75 -10.18 -12.01
C LEU A 381 -14.52 -8.71 -11.60
N GLN A 382 -13.31 -8.21 -11.73
CA GLN A 382 -12.97 -6.82 -11.45
C GLN A 382 -13.71 -5.85 -12.37
N ASP A 383 -13.77 -6.17 -13.62
CA ASP A 383 -14.45 -5.37 -14.64
C ASP A 383 -15.96 -5.32 -14.37
N ARG A 384 -16.58 -6.46 -14.09
CA ARG A 384 -17.98 -6.55 -13.69
C ARG A 384 -18.29 -5.73 -12.44
N ALA A 385 -17.46 -5.85 -11.40
CA ALA A 385 -17.62 -5.09 -10.15
C ALA A 385 -17.44 -3.56 -10.33
N ARG A 386 -16.75 -3.16 -11.39
CA ARG A 386 -16.61 -1.76 -11.78
C ARG A 386 -17.87 -1.26 -12.49
N TRP A 387 -18.33 -1.97 -13.51
CA TRP A 387 -19.46 -1.56 -14.32
C TRP A 387 -20.81 -1.63 -13.60
N ILE A 388 -20.99 -2.55 -12.67
CA ILE A 388 -22.22 -2.63 -11.84
C ILE A 388 -22.46 -1.37 -10.99
N LYS A 389 -21.41 -0.55 -10.77
CA LYS A 389 -21.47 0.73 -10.05
C LYS A 389 -21.59 1.93 -10.98
N ALA A 390 -21.64 1.71 -12.29
CA ALA A 390 -21.72 2.80 -13.26
C ALA A 390 -23.00 3.62 -13.04
N LYS A 391 -22.86 4.94 -13.09
CA LYS A 391 -23.97 5.89 -12.99
C LYS A 391 -23.91 6.87 -14.17
N PHE A 392 -25.02 7.55 -14.43
CA PHE A 392 -25.00 8.70 -15.32
C PHE A 392 -24.11 9.82 -14.76
N PRO A 393 -23.50 10.66 -15.61
CA PRO A 393 -22.46 11.62 -15.20
C PRO A 393 -22.92 12.63 -14.13
N SER A 394 -24.19 13.00 -14.15
CA SER A 394 -24.81 13.90 -13.17
C SER A 394 -26.31 13.62 -13.06
N GLU A 395 -26.90 14.09 -11.98
CA GLU A 395 -28.35 14.01 -11.76
C GLU A 395 -29.14 14.72 -12.86
N LYS A 396 -28.65 15.87 -13.33
CA LYS A 396 -29.23 16.60 -14.46
C LYS A 396 -29.20 15.77 -15.76
N SER A 397 -28.06 15.12 -16.05
CA SER A 397 -27.92 14.25 -17.22
C SER A 397 -28.85 13.04 -17.12
N PHE A 398 -28.96 12.45 -15.94
CA PHE A 398 -29.84 11.31 -15.70
C PHE A 398 -31.31 11.69 -15.84
N ASN A 399 -31.75 12.81 -15.24
CA ASN A 399 -33.13 13.27 -15.32
C ASN A 399 -33.55 13.56 -16.78
N GLY A 400 -32.73 14.30 -17.54
CA GLY A 400 -33.04 14.57 -18.96
C GLY A 400 -33.04 13.29 -19.81
N HIS A 401 -32.20 12.31 -19.48
CA HIS A 401 -32.20 11.03 -20.17
C HIS A 401 -33.46 10.19 -19.81
N PHE A 402 -33.83 10.15 -18.55
CA PHE A 402 -35.04 9.43 -18.09
C PHE A 402 -36.33 10.08 -18.59
N GLU A 403 -36.42 11.41 -18.70
CA GLU A 403 -37.54 12.11 -19.33
C GLU A 403 -37.71 11.69 -20.80
N LYS A 404 -36.60 11.45 -21.50
CA LYS A 404 -36.62 11.06 -22.92
C LYS A 404 -36.97 9.60 -23.15
N HIS A 405 -36.42 8.68 -22.33
CA HIS A 405 -36.47 7.22 -22.55
C HIS A 405 -37.22 6.44 -21.49
N GLY A 406 -37.56 7.07 -20.34
CA GLY A 406 -38.22 6.37 -19.24
C GLY A 406 -39.60 5.83 -19.60
N HIS A 407 -40.31 6.44 -20.58
CA HIS A 407 -41.61 5.97 -21.07
C HIS A 407 -41.54 4.60 -21.77
N GLU A 408 -40.35 4.19 -22.25
CA GLU A 408 -40.10 2.86 -22.82
C GLU A 408 -40.07 1.76 -21.74
N PHE A 409 -40.00 2.18 -20.47
CA PHE A 409 -39.89 1.33 -19.25
C PHE A 409 -40.96 1.68 -18.21
N PRO A 410 -42.25 1.57 -18.53
CA PRO A 410 -43.34 2.15 -17.74
C PRO A 410 -43.49 1.51 -16.33
N SER A 411 -42.89 0.35 -16.10
CA SER A 411 -42.94 -0.37 -14.80
C SER A 411 -41.74 -0.04 -13.89
N LEU A 412 -40.76 0.77 -14.34
CA LEU A 412 -39.55 1.04 -13.56
C LEU A 412 -39.56 2.44 -12.95
N THR A 413 -39.15 2.51 -11.70
CA THR A 413 -38.74 3.77 -11.05
C THR A 413 -37.41 4.26 -11.64
N LYS A 414 -37.03 5.51 -11.36
CA LYS A 414 -35.73 6.05 -11.78
C LYS A 414 -34.56 5.22 -11.25
N GLU A 415 -34.62 4.82 -10.01
CA GLU A 415 -33.60 4.01 -9.35
C GLU A 415 -33.48 2.62 -10.00
N GLU A 416 -34.63 1.98 -10.27
CA GLU A 416 -34.67 0.67 -10.95
C GLU A 416 -34.15 0.75 -12.38
N TYR A 417 -34.49 1.85 -13.11
CA TYR A 417 -33.96 2.11 -14.44
C TYR A 417 -32.41 2.23 -14.44
N GLN A 418 -31.84 3.02 -13.51
CA GLN A 418 -30.39 3.15 -13.38
C GLN A 418 -29.75 1.82 -12.98
N LYS A 419 -30.39 1.06 -12.09
CA LYS A 419 -29.92 -0.26 -11.66
C LYS A 419 -29.92 -1.23 -12.84
N LEU A 420 -30.99 -1.32 -13.62
CA LEU A 420 -31.07 -2.15 -14.82
C LEU A 420 -29.97 -1.80 -15.82
N ALA A 421 -29.75 -0.52 -16.07
CA ALA A 421 -28.69 -0.05 -16.95
C ALA A 421 -27.29 -0.49 -16.48
N SER A 422 -27.01 -0.37 -15.17
CA SER A 422 -25.73 -0.78 -14.60
C SER A 422 -25.56 -2.31 -14.57
N GLU A 423 -26.63 -3.07 -14.38
CA GLU A 423 -26.63 -4.53 -14.44
C GLU A 423 -26.38 -5.04 -15.85
N LEU A 424 -27.06 -4.47 -16.85
CA LEU A 424 -26.89 -4.87 -18.25
C LEU A 424 -25.51 -4.52 -18.79
N ILE A 425 -25.00 -3.30 -18.53
CA ILE A 425 -23.65 -2.91 -19.00
C ILE A 425 -22.55 -3.78 -18.38
N ALA A 426 -22.76 -4.28 -17.16
CA ALA A 426 -21.85 -5.17 -16.44
C ALA A 426 -22.00 -6.66 -16.82
N SER A 427 -23.01 -7.02 -17.63
CA SER A 427 -23.24 -8.40 -18.01
C SER A 427 -22.17 -8.95 -18.95
N PRO A 428 -21.79 -10.23 -18.82
CA PRO A 428 -20.95 -10.90 -19.81
C PRO A 428 -21.67 -10.98 -21.16
N ILE A 429 -20.90 -11.14 -22.22
CA ILE A 429 -21.44 -11.43 -23.56
C ILE A 429 -21.76 -12.93 -23.60
N ASP A 430 -22.98 -13.26 -24.09
CA ASP A 430 -23.44 -14.63 -24.26
C ASP A 430 -24.40 -14.72 -25.48
N GLU A 431 -25.15 -15.80 -25.60
CA GLU A 431 -26.09 -16.02 -26.71
C GLU A 431 -27.23 -14.96 -26.76
N ASN A 432 -27.60 -14.40 -25.61
CA ASN A 432 -28.66 -13.39 -25.48
C ASN A 432 -28.13 -11.96 -25.37
N ILE A 433 -26.97 -11.78 -24.74
CA ILE A 433 -26.33 -10.48 -24.54
C ILE A 433 -25.22 -10.26 -25.56
N LEU A 434 -25.51 -9.48 -26.60
CA LEU A 434 -24.48 -9.01 -27.53
C LEU A 434 -23.71 -7.84 -26.94
N GLY A 435 -22.45 -7.68 -27.34
CA GLY A 435 -21.69 -6.53 -26.85
C GLY A 435 -20.30 -6.43 -27.43
N TYR A 436 -19.72 -5.25 -27.25
CA TYR A 436 -18.34 -4.94 -27.59
C TYR A 436 -17.80 -3.81 -26.69
N GLU A 437 -16.51 -3.60 -26.76
CA GLU A 437 -15.84 -2.44 -26.16
C GLU A 437 -14.77 -1.93 -27.12
N THR A 438 -14.74 -0.65 -27.40
CA THR A 438 -13.73 -0.03 -28.26
C THR A 438 -12.44 0.27 -27.47
N GLU A 439 -11.33 0.49 -28.16
CA GLU A 439 -10.08 0.94 -27.54
C GLU A 439 -10.24 2.28 -26.77
N GLY A 440 -11.14 3.14 -27.24
CA GLY A 440 -11.51 4.38 -26.55
C GLY A 440 -12.36 4.19 -25.30
N GLY A 441 -12.68 2.95 -24.92
CA GLY A 441 -13.42 2.59 -23.70
C GLY A 441 -14.94 2.76 -23.80
N ARG A 442 -15.49 2.93 -25.00
CA ARG A 442 -16.95 2.89 -25.23
C ARG A 442 -17.38 1.43 -25.16
N ARG A 443 -18.28 1.10 -24.20
CA ARG A 443 -18.88 -0.24 -24.04
C ARG A 443 -20.34 -0.23 -24.44
N VAL A 444 -20.73 -1.23 -25.20
CA VAL A 444 -22.12 -1.47 -25.62
C VAL A 444 -22.53 -2.87 -25.17
N ARG A 445 -23.77 -2.99 -24.65
CA ARG A 445 -24.45 -4.26 -24.38
C ARG A 445 -25.87 -4.17 -24.92
N TYR A 446 -26.31 -5.22 -25.60
CA TYR A 446 -27.66 -5.34 -26.12
C TYR A 446 -28.27 -6.68 -25.71
N ASP A 447 -29.36 -6.62 -24.94
CA ASP A 447 -30.19 -7.76 -24.57
C ASP A 447 -31.21 -8.01 -25.67
N LYS A 448 -31.04 -9.12 -26.41
CA LYS A 448 -31.93 -9.49 -27.52
C LYS A 448 -33.35 -9.82 -27.06
N ALA A 449 -33.48 -10.52 -25.93
CA ALA A 449 -34.78 -10.95 -25.41
C ALA A 449 -35.61 -9.78 -24.89
N ALA A 450 -34.97 -8.84 -24.19
CA ALA A 450 -35.64 -7.67 -23.66
C ALA A 450 -35.70 -6.49 -24.65
N ASN A 451 -34.98 -6.56 -25.76
CA ASN A 451 -34.76 -5.46 -26.71
C ASN A 451 -34.25 -4.18 -26.02
N ILE A 452 -33.21 -4.30 -25.22
CA ILE A 452 -32.62 -3.20 -24.44
C ILE A 452 -31.16 -3.03 -24.83
N ILE A 453 -30.77 -1.80 -25.22
CA ILE A 453 -29.38 -1.44 -25.43
C ILE A 453 -28.91 -0.51 -24.33
N VAL A 454 -27.71 -0.72 -23.83
CA VAL A 454 -27.02 0.16 -22.90
C VAL A 454 -25.64 0.50 -23.43
N ILE A 455 -25.27 1.78 -23.31
CA ILE A 455 -23.97 2.30 -23.74
C ILE A 455 -23.33 3.04 -22.57
N GLY A 456 -22.09 2.75 -22.32
CA GLY A 456 -21.28 3.42 -21.30
C GLY A 456 -19.91 3.80 -21.82
N GLN A 457 -19.17 4.51 -20.99
CA GLN A 457 -17.83 4.98 -21.30
C GLN A 457 -16.89 4.72 -20.15
N ARG A 458 -15.72 4.15 -20.44
CA ARG A 458 -14.58 4.05 -19.54
C ARG A 458 -13.55 5.11 -19.94
N ASN A 459 -13.07 5.89 -18.99
CA ASN A 459 -12.02 6.86 -19.23
C ASN A 459 -10.61 6.23 -19.01
N LYS A 460 -9.55 6.98 -19.31
CA LYS A 460 -8.15 6.54 -19.15
C LYS A 460 -7.78 6.18 -17.70
N ASN A 461 -8.53 6.69 -16.72
CA ASN A 461 -8.35 6.38 -15.29
C ASN A 461 -9.20 5.18 -14.82
N ASN A 462 -9.73 4.39 -15.75
CA ASN A 462 -10.61 3.26 -15.46
C ASN A 462 -11.92 3.62 -14.71
N GLN A 463 -12.34 4.88 -14.70
CA GLN A 463 -13.65 5.27 -14.19
C GLN A 463 -14.70 5.03 -15.28
N VAL A 464 -15.85 4.49 -14.89
CA VAL A 464 -16.94 4.12 -15.78
C VAL A 464 -18.17 4.98 -15.53
N ARG A 465 -18.91 5.26 -16.60
CA ARG A 465 -20.18 5.98 -16.54
C ARG A 465 -21.18 5.43 -17.55
N LEU A 466 -22.45 5.59 -17.28
CA LEU A 466 -23.54 5.32 -18.21
C LEU A 466 -23.72 6.55 -19.14
N ASN A 467 -23.96 6.29 -20.42
CA ASN A 467 -24.29 7.34 -21.38
C ASN A 467 -25.77 7.26 -21.78
N THR A 468 -26.28 6.05 -22.07
CA THR A 468 -27.68 5.84 -22.49
C THR A 468 -28.13 4.42 -22.18
N MET A 469 -29.44 4.24 -21.98
CA MET A 469 -30.17 2.97 -22.06
C MET A 469 -31.53 3.24 -22.73
N LEU A 470 -31.89 2.45 -23.71
CA LEU A 470 -33.15 2.58 -24.44
C LEU A 470 -33.60 1.25 -25.07
N LYS A 471 -34.86 1.19 -25.52
CA LYS A 471 -35.36 0.12 -26.36
C LYS A 471 -35.35 0.61 -27.82
N PRO A 472 -34.42 0.11 -28.68
CA PRO A 472 -34.36 0.55 -30.04
C PRO A 472 -35.59 0.07 -30.87
N ASP A 473 -36.13 0.96 -31.67
CA ASP A 473 -37.27 0.63 -32.57
C ASP A 473 -36.87 -0.42 -33.61
N ASP A 474 -35.64 -0.33 -34.12
CA ASP A 474 -35.07 -1.23 -35.12
C ASP A 474 -34.42 -2.50 -34.51
N GLY A 475 -34.58 -2.72 -33.20
CA GLY A 475 -34.10 -3.91 -32.51
C GLY A 475 -32.59 -4.13 -32.65
N GLU A 476 -32.21 -5.35 -33.05
CA GLU A 476 -30.80 -5.75 -33.20
C GLU A 476 -30.07 -4.98 -34.30
N GLU A 477 -30.78 -4.41 -35.30
CA GLU A 477 -30.18 -3.61 -36.36
C GLU A 477 -29.51 -2.37 -35.78
N TYR A 478 -30.14 -1.68 -34.81
CA TYR A 478 -29.56 -0.56 -34.10
C TYR A 478 -28.22 -0.91 -33.40
N TYR A 479 -28.13 -2.11 -32.84
CA TYR A 479 -26.87 -2.59 -32.29
C TYR A 479 -25.80 -2.80 -33.36
N ARG A 480 -26.15 -3.38 -34.51
CA ARG A 480 -25.23 -3.61 -35.62
C ARG A 480 -24.73 -2.29 -36.23
N ASP A 481 -25.60 -1.30 -36.38
CA ASP A 481 -25.23 0.02 -36.87
C ASP A 481 -24.24 0.73 -35.92
N ASN A 482 -24.44 0.61 -34.60
CA ASN A 482 -23.49 1.10 -33.62
C ASN A 482 -22.14 0.37 -33.74
N TYR A 483 -22.13 -0.95 -33.95
CA TYR A 483 -20.91 -1.74 -34.13
C TYR A 483 -20.15 -1.28 -35.41
N LEU A 484 -20.82 -1.20 -36.56
CA LEU A 484 -20.19 -0.79 -37.80
C LEU A 484 -19.66 0.68 -37.76
N ARG A 485 -20.33 1.55 -37.04
CA ARG A 485 -19.85 2.93 -36.82
C ARG A 485 -18.60 2.98 -35.95
N ASP A 486 -18.56 2.14 -34.92
CA ASP A 486 -17.46 2.12 -33.94
C ASP A 486 -16.24 1.32 -34.45
N PHE A 487 -16.43 0.43 -35.43
CA PHE A 487 -15.41 -0.35 -36.14
C PHE A 487 -15.61 -0.22 -37.66
N PRO A 488 -15.34 0.96 -38.26
CA PRO A 488 -15.34 1.11 -39.70
C PRO A 488 -14.20 0.24 -40.29
N ASP A 489 -14.49 -0.51 -41.37
CA ASP A 489 -13.53 -1.31 -42.11
C ASP A 489 -12.34 -0.49 -42.66
#